data_02231c2863995149a1cc0bbe0d3543f5
#
_entry.id   02231c2863995149a1cc0bbe0d3543f5
#
_cell.length_a   1.000
_cell.length_b   1.000
_cell.length_c   1.000
_cell.angle_alpha   90.00
_cell.angle_beta   90.00
_cell.angle_gamma   90.00
#
_symmetry.space_group_name_H-M   'P 1'
#
loop_
_entity.id
_entity.type
_entity.pdbx_description
1 polymer ?
#
loop_
_entity_poly.entity_id
_entity_poly.type
_entity_poly.pdbx_seq_one_letter_code
_entity_poly.pdbx_strand_id
1 'polypeptide(L)'
;FCKKGGSRKRSKNVIEGYLSMNHMLSEQWEERNKTQFKMKTFIQKVLSFDRGNDRSYGEILGTMDWLDIENAFIFLYKEPIIHLIGEPFELPDQLYLKTKDLKEKVSSVITVNQKVSSSNLYDFESLGVEGSGTYVLLPLYSNEILYGVLLCDLTEGVLVNGEFLGNQVSAAVKMINLLKTNEEIMKRLEESMAILQKNNIMLDNLSKQDPLTGIMNRRGFFDRSLQLLKECEEQKRTATVFYADMNSLKIINDRYGHDEGDFSLKTIGDILIESVGDNGIVGRIGGDEYCCLVLDLNDADAAETFAEEVYSSFEKFNEHCDKPYKVSVSLGNCQIVEYNKKGLQNAMTMADEKLYEVKKYRKKDVVKVKN
;
A
#
# COMPACT_ATOMS: atom_id res chain seq x y z
N PHE A 1 -13.74 1.11 101.26
CA PHE A 1 -12.82 0.24 100.50
C PHE A 1 -13.22 0.24 99.07
N CYS A 2 -12.37 0.82 98.25
CA CYS A 2 -12.69 1.28 96.87
C CYS A 2 -12.40 0.16 95.83
N LYS A 3 -13.34 -0.06 95.02
CA LYS A 3 -13.26 -0.97 93.85
C LYS A 3 -12.22 -0.47 92.80
N LYS A 4 -10.96 -0.79 93.00
CA LYS A 4 -9.90 -0.47 91.98
C LYS A 4 -9.63 -1.58 90.96
N GLY A 5 -10.30 -2.78 91.14
CA GLY A 5 -10.08 -3.89 90.19
C GLY A 5 -10.86 -3.91 88.90
N GLY A 6 -12.03 -3.21 88.82
CA GLY A 6 -12.89 -3.21 87.65
C GLY A 6 -12.46 -2.28 86.55
N SER A 7 -11.80 -1.17 86.85
CA SER A 7 -11.32 -0.15 85.89
C SER A 7 -10.18 -0.65 85.03
N ARG A 8 -9.20 -1.37 85.65
CA ARG A 8 -8.04 -1.93 84.89
C ARG A 8 -8.44 -3.01 83.88
N LYS A 9 -9.39 -3.86 84.25
CA LYS A 9 -9.88 -4.96 83.40
C LYS A 9 -10.68 -4.39 82.18
N ARG A 10 -11.49 -3.31 82.40
CA ARG A 10 -12.19 -2.62 81.35
C ARG A 10 -11.23 -1.89 80.42
N SER A 11 -10.23 -1.23 80.93
CA SER A 11 -9.21 -0.55 80.10
C SER A 11 -8.39 -1.51 79.26
N LYS A 12 -8.06 -2.71 79.84
CA LYS A 12 -7.32 -3.75 79.09
C LYS A 12 -8.18 -4.31 77.95
N ASN A 13 -9.44 -4.64 78.17
CA ASN A 13 -10.33 -5.12 77.09
C ASN A 13 -10.59 -4.09 75.99
N VAL A 14 -10.62 -2.82 76.31
CA VAL A 14 -10.76 -1.75 75.32
C VAL A 14 -9.46 -1.61 74.47
N ILE A 15 -8.29 -1.72 75.09
CA ILE A 15 -7.02 -1.68 74.36
C ILE A 15 -6.85 -2.94 73.49
N GLU A 16 -7.19 -4.13 74.00
CA GLU A 16 -7.16 -5.37 73.18
C GLU A 16 -8.15 -5.31 72.02
N GLY A 17 -9.37 -4.75 72.22
CA GLY A 17 -10.32 -4.49 71.12
C GLY A 17 -9.78 -3.51 70.05
N TYR A 18 -9.12 -2.44 70.49
CA TYR A 18 -8.50 -1.47 69.57
C TYR A 18 -7.32 -2.12 68.79
N LEU A 19 -6.49 -2.92 69.43
CA LEU A 19 -5.38 -3.62 68.75
C LEU A 19 -5.89 -4.64 67.75
N SER A 20 -6.92 -5.41 68.12
CA SER A 20 -7.56 -6.38 67.20
C SER A 20 -8.20 -5.70 66.00
N MET A 21 -8.92 -4.55 66.22
CA MET A 21 -9.51 -3.78 65.16
C MET A 21 -8.46 -3.14 64.23
N ASN A 22 -7.37 -2.60 64.80
CA ASN A 22 -6.25 -2.07 63.98
C ASN A 22 -5.55 -3.17 63.15
N HIS A 23 -5.37 -4.36 63.73
CA HIS A 23 -4.83 -5.52 63.02
C HIS A 23 -5.72 -5.91 61.85
N MET A 24 -7.02 -6.04 62.07
CA MET A 24 -8.02 -6.35 61.04
C MET A 24 -8.08 -5.29 59.97
N LEU A 25 -8.02 -4.00 60.29
CA LEU A 25 -7.96 -2.89 59.35
C LEU A 25 -6.65 -2.89 58.54
N SER A 26 -5.53 -3.26 59.16
CA SER A 26 -4.25 -3.40 58.48
C SER A 26 -4.25 -4.55 57.47
N GLU A 27 -4.80 -5.70 57.84
CA GLU A 27 -4.95 -6.86 56.97
C GLU A 27 -5.87 -6.53 55.76
N GLN A 28 -7.03 -5.90 56.03
CA GLN A 28 -7.94 -5.45 54.96
C GLN A 28 -7.28 -4.42 54.02
N TRP A 29 -6.45 -3.53 54.58
CA TRP A 29 -5.73 -2.56 53.79
C TRP A 29 -4.67 -3.19 52.90
N GLU A 30 -3.89 -4.17 53.43
CA GLU A 30 -2.91 -4.93 52.68
C GLU A 30 -3.54 -5.73 51.54
N GLU A 31 -4.66 -6.41 51.81
CA GLU A 31 -5.41 -7.20 50.84
C GLU A 31 -5.97 -6.33 49.74
N ARG A 32 -6.53 -5.17 50.09
CA ARG A 32 -7.01 -4.16 49.14
C ARG A 32 -5.88 -3.63 48.23
N ASN A 33 -4.73 -3.37 48.80
CA ASN A 33 -3.57 -2.90 48.04
C ASN A 33 -3.04 -3.99 47.11
N LYS A 34 -3.00 -5.25 47.51
CA LYS A 34 -2.63 -6.39 46.65
C LYS A 34 -3.60 -6.47 45.45
N THR A 35 -4.89 -6.40 45.70
CA THR A 35 -5.90 -6.45 44.64
C THR A 35 -5.77 -5.29 43.68
N GLN A 36 -5.58 -4.07 44.17
CA GLN A 36 -5.36 -2.90 43.33
C GLN A 36 -4.08 -3.01 42.45
N PHE A 37 -3.01 -3.57 43.03
CA PHE A 37 -1.76 -3.80 42.29
C PHE A 37 -1.96 -4.82 41.17
N LYS A 38 -2.65 -5.94 41.45
CA LYS A 38 -2.95 -6.97 40.45
C LYS A 38 -3.87 -6.44 39.32
N MET A 39 -4.89 -5.65 39.67
CA MET A 39 -5.73 -4.93 38.70
C MET A 39 -4.91 -4.02 37.82
N LYS A 40 -4.00 -3.24 38.37
CA LYS A 40 -3.12 -2.34 37.62
C LYS A 40 -2.23 -3.13 36.65
N THR A 41 -1.66 -4.25 37.10
CA THR A 41 -0.84 -5.11 36.25
C THR A 41 -1.64 -5.71 35.08
N PHE A 42 -2.87 -6.16 35.37
CA PHE A 42 -3.79 -6.65 34.35
C PHE A 42 -4.06 -5.58 33.28
N ILE A 43 -4.46 -4.37 33.71
CA ILE A 43 -4.71 -3.25 32.78
C ILE A 43 -3.47 -2.93 31.93
N GLN A 44 -2.28 -2.88 32.56
CA GLN A 44 -1.04 -2.62 31.82
C GLN A 44 -0.75 -3.68 30.76
N LYS A 45 -0.97 -4.96 31.04
CA LYS A 45 -0.81 -6.04 30.08
C LYS A 45 -1.80 -5.93 28.92
N VAL A 46 -3.08 -5.66 29.23
CA VAL A 46 -4.13 -5.45 28.20
C VAL A 46 -3.78 -4.28 27.27
N LEU A 47 -3.21 -3.20 27.81
CA LEU A 47 -2.81 -2.03 27.03
C LEU A 47 -1.49 -2.21 26.28
N SER A 48 -0.72 -3.26 26.55
CA SER A 48 0.57 -3.55 25.92
C SER A 48 0.48 -4.46 24.69
N PHE A 49 -0.72 -4.79 24.22
CA PHE A 49 -0.87 -5.59 23.00
C PHE A 49 -0.39 -4.81 21.77
N ASP A 50 0.69 -5.29 21.18
CA ASP A 50 1.28 -4.70 19.97
C ASP A 50 0.60 -5.17 18.67
N ARG A 51 -0.03 -6.35 18.70
CA ARG A 51 -0.60 -7.02 17.53
C ARG A 51 -1.93 -7.69 17.84
N GLY A 52 -2.85 -7.58 16.90
CA GLY A 52 -4.13 -8.26 16.94
C GLY A 52 -4.04 -9.73 16.56
N ASN A 53 -3.33 -10.58 17.32
CA ASN A 53 -3.24 -12.01 17.04
C ASN A 53 -4.03 -12.87 18.06
N ASP A 54 -4.26 -14.14 17.71
CA ASP A 54 -5.05 -15.03 18.57
C ASP A 54 -4.33 -15.40 19.89
N ARG A 55 -3.01 -15.22 19.99
CA ARG A 55 -2.25 -15.46 21.24
C ARG A 55 -2.58 -14.42 22.31
N SER A 56 -2.96 -13.20 21.89
CA SER A 56 -3.33 -12.13 22.81
C SER A 56 -4.53 -12.49 23.69
N TYR A 57 -5.45 -13.34 23.23
CA TYR A 57 -6.55 -13.83 24.06
C TYR A 57 -6.04 -14.72 25.20
N GLY A 58 -5.03 -15.55 24.97
CA GLY A 58 -4.39 -16.35 26.00
C GLY A 58 -3.68 -15.51 27.06
N GLU A 59 -3.06 -14.42 26.64
CA GLU A 59 -2.40 -13.49 27.56
C GLU A 59 -3.39 -12.83 28.52
N ILE A 60 -4.64 -12.59 28.09
CA ILE A 60 -5.70 -12.10 28.97
C ILE A 60 -5.99 -13.11 30.08
N LEU A 61 -6.23 -14.38 29.72
CA LEU A 61 -6.53 -15.41 30.70
C LEU A 61 -5.39 -15.62 31.71
N GLY A 62 -4.16 -15.66 31.25
CA GLY A 62 -2.97 -15.82 32.10
C GLY A 62 -2.75 -14.68 33.11
N THR A 63 -3.57 -13.64 33.11
CA THR A 63 -3.52 -12.55 34.11
C THR A 63 -4.63 -12.61 35.13
N MET A 64 -5.49 -13.65 35.12
CA MET A 64 -6.66 -13.79 36.02
C MET A 64 -6.37 -14.51 37.32
N ASP A 65 -5.13 -14.94 37.60
CA ASP A 65 -4.68 -15.66 38.78
C ASP A 65 -5.09 -15.03 40.12
N TRP A 66 -5.32 -13.72 40.15
CA TRP A 66 -5.68 -12.99 41.36
C TRP A 66 -7.16 -13.13 41.77
N LEU A 67 -7.97 -13.77 40.91
CA LEU A 67 -9.38 -14.07 41.20
C LEU A 67 -9.59 -15.54 41.61
N ASP A 68 -8.51 -16.28 41.81
CA ASP A 68 -8.53 -17.71 42.12
C ASP A 68 -9.30 -18.57 41.10
N ILE A 69 -9.31 -18.12 39.83
CA ILE A 69 -9.92 -18.83 38.72
C ILE A 69 -8.98 -19.96 38.30
N GLU A 70 -9.50 -21.18 38.26
CA GLU A 70 -8.76 -22.37 37.81
C GLU A 70 -9.06 -22.71 36.35
N ASN A 71 -10.29 -22.47 35.91
CA ASN A 71 -10.72 -22.74 34.55
C ASN A 71 -11.37 -21.51 33.98
N ALA A 72 -10.89 -21.09 32.79
CA ALA A 72 -11.45 -19.96 32.06
C ALA A 72 -11.41 -20.17 30.53
N PHE A 73 -12.46 -19.73 29.86
CA PHE A 73 -12.66 -19.90 28.41
C PHE A 73 -13.18 -18.64 27.81
N ILE A 74 -12.56 -18.17 26.71
CA ILE A 74 -13.05 -17.06 25.92
C ILE A 74 -13.65 -17.59 24.62
N PHE A 75 -14.94 -17.37 24.48
CA PHE A 75 -15.71 -17.67 23.27
C PHE A 75 -16.07 -16.36 22.57
N LEU A 76 -15.76 -16.22 21.29
CA LEU A 76 -16.09 -15.04 20.52
C LEU A 76 -16.98 -15.39 19.33
N TYR A 77 -17.86 -14.49 18.95
CA TYR A 77 -18.55 -14.55 17.68
C TYR A 77 -17.57 -14.31 16.52
N LYS A 78 -17.89 -14.83 15.34
CA LYS A 78 -17.07 -14.61 14.14
C LYS A 78 -16.97 -13.12 13.82
N GLU A 79 -18.10 -12.45 13.92
CA GLU A 79 -18.22 -11.00 13.78
C GLU A 79 -18.91 -10.46 15.02
N PRO A 80 -18.46 -9.33 15.59
CA PRO A 80 -19.12 -8.73 16.72
C PRO A 80 -20.57 -8.36 16.39
N ILE A 81 -21.47 -8.59 17.35
CA ILE A 81 -22.91 -8.37 17.18
C ILE A 81 -23.26 -6.97 17.68
N ILE A 82 -23.89 -6.17 16.85
CA ILE A 82 -24.39 -4.86 17.24
C ILE A 82 -25.81 -5.06 17.77
N HIS A 83 -26.05 -4.61 19.02
CA HIS A 83 -27.35 -4.62 19.65
C HIS A 83 -27.80 -3.18 19.89
N LEU A 84 -28.88 -2.78 19.24
CA LEU A 84 -29.50 -1.48 19.45
C LEU A 84 -30.65 -1.63 20.44
N ILE A 85 -30.74 -0.70 21.39
CA ILE A 85 -31.81 -0.70 22.41
C ILE A 85 -33.18 -0.61 21.74
N GLY A 86 -34.04 -1.60 22.01
CA GLY A 86 -35.41 -1.67 21.46
C GLY A 86 -35.56 -2.48 20.19
N GLU A 87 -34.46 -3.06 19.63
CA GLU A 87 -34.54 -3.99 18.52
C GLU A 87 -34.55 -5.45 18.99
N PRO A 88 -35.17 -6.38 18.23
CA PRO A 88 -35.09 -7.81 18.52
C PRO A 88 -33.65 -8.28 18.46
N PHE A 89 -33.24 -9.01 19.49
CA PHE A 89 -31.86 -9.51 19.61
C PHE A 89 -31.83 -11.02 19.42
N GLU A 90 -31.24 -11.47 18.32
CA GLU A 90 -31.00 -12.87 18.07
C GLU A 90 -29.50 -13.18 18.24
N LEU A 91 -29.18 -14.10 19.14
CA LEU A 91 -27.83 -14.60 19.31
C LEU A 91 -27.53 -15.65 18.24
N PRO A 92 -26.43 -15.51 17.48
CA PRO A 92 -25.98 -16.57 16.60
C PRO A 92 -25.67 -17.85 17.40
N ASP A 93 -26.04 -18.98 16.87
CA ASP A 93 -25.79 -20.29 17.49
C ASP A 93 -24.31 -20.69 17.50
N GLN A 94 -23.44 -19.92 16.83
CA GLN A 94 -22.05 -20.31 16.65
C GLN A 94 -21.09 -19.33 17.27
N LEU A 95 -20.22 -19.85 18.14
CA LEU A 95 -19.09 -19.16 18.72
C LEU A 95 -17.79 -19.88 18.36
N TYR A 96 -16.69 -19.20 18.59
CA TYR A 96 -15.35 -19.75 18.45
C TYR A 96 -14.61 -19.69 19.78
N LEU A 97 -14.26 -20.86 20.33
CA LEU A 97 -13.36 -20.94 21.47
C LEU A 97 -11.98 -20.41 21.03
N LYS A 98 -11.58 -19.29 21.55
CA LYS A 98 -10.31 -18.63 21.20
C LYS A 98 -9.17 -19.07 22.09
N THR A 99 -9.45 -19.23 23.36
CA THR A 99 -8.44 -19.66 24.34
C THR A 99 -9.10 -20.29 25.55
N LYS A 100 -8.36 -21.18 26.19
CA LYS A 100 -8.73 -21.79 27.47
C LYS A 100 -7.53 -21.85 28.41
N ASP A 101 -7.78 -21.65 29.67
CA ASP A 101 -6.83 -21.88 30.79
C ASP A 101 -7.38 -22.96 31.70
N LEU A 102 -6.57 -24.00 31.95
CA LEU A 102 -6.89 -25.16 32.80
C LEU A 102 -5.69 -25.39 33.71
N LYS A 103 -5.76 -24.96 34.96
CA LYS A 103 -4.62 -24.97 35.90
C LYS A 103 -4.10 -26.37 36.28
N GLU A 104 -4.89 -27.41 36.11
CA GLU A 104 -4.46 -28.78 36.42
C GLU A 104 -3.41 -29.35 35.45
N LYS A 105 -3.11 -28.66 34.32
CA LYS A 105 -2.12 -29.13 33.31
C LYS A 105 -0.96 -28.15 33.21
N VAL A 106 0.26 -28.68 33.14
CA VAL A 106 1.56 -27.98 33.16
C VAL A 106 1.74 -26.84 32.11
N SER A 107 0.81 -26.69 31.20
CA SER A 107 0.76 -25.59 30.27
C SER A 107 -0.69 -25.08 30.21
N SER A 108 -0.97 -24.14 31.06
CA SER A 108 -2.32 -23.73 31.39
C SER A 108 -3.05 -23.02 30.25
N VAL A 109 -2.40 -22.13 29.51
CA VAL A 109 -3.05 -21.30 28.49
C VAL A 109 -2.87 -21.88 27.08
N ILE A 110 -3.96 -22.29 26.45
CA ILE A 110 -3.96 -22.88 25.12
C ILE A 110 -4.75 -21.97 24.17
N THR A 111 -4.09 -21.48 23.12
CA THR A 111 -4.78 -20.79 22.02
C THR A 111 -5.44 -21.82 21.12
N VAL A 112 -6.74 -21.68 20.93
CA VAL A 112 -7.58 -22.57 20.10
C VAL A 112 -8.33 -21.70 19.08
N ASN A 113 -8.86 -22.30 18.06
CA ASN A 113 -9.83 -21.64 17.17
C ASN A 113 -10.88 -22.67 16.78
N GLN A 114 -11.55 -23.21 17.79
CA GLN A 114 -12.54 -24.27 17.63
C GLN A 114 -13.94 -23.68 17.57
N LYS A 115 -14.70 -24.10 16.57
CA LYS A 115 -16.11 -23.74 16.44
C LYS A 115 -16.95 -24.52 17.45
N VAL A 116 -17.80 -23.82 18.19
CA VAL A 116 -18.67 -24.38 19.23
C VAL A 116 -20.09 -23.85 19.05
N SER A 117 -21.10 -24.69 19.24
CA SER A 117 -22.50 -24.22 19.31
C SER A 117 -22.77 -23.60 20.67
N SER A 118 -23.65 -22.58 20.70
CA SER A 118 -24.08 -21.94 21.96
C SER A 118 -24.73 -22.93 22.94
N SER A 119 -25.37 -23.99 22.43
CA SER A 119 -25.94 -25.07 23.22
C SER A 119 -24.87 -25.92 23.93
N ASN A 120 -23.64 -25.94 23.44
CA ASN A 120 -22.54 -26.77 23.94
C ASN A 120 -21.54 -25.99 24.82
N LEU A 121 -21.84 -24.76 25.19
CA LEU A 121 -20.99 -23.93 26.06
C LEU A 121 -20.79 -24.59 27.45
N TYR A 122 -21.72 -25.43 27.87
CA TYR A 122 -21.72 -26.15 29.17
C TYR A 122 -21.30 -27.62 29.05
N ASP A 123 -20.80 -28.02 27.89
CA ASP A 123 -20.22 -29.36 27.72
C ASP A 123 -18.76 -29.36 28.23
N PHE A 124 -18.62 -29.39 29.55
CA PHE A 124 -17.33 -29.28 30.23
C PHE A 124 -16.41 -30.46 29.94
N GLU A 125 -16.93 -31.66 29.64
CA GLU A 125 -16.12 -32.79 29.22
C GLU A 125 -15.41 -32.51 27.88
N SER A 126 -16.12 -31.97 26.93
CA SER A 126 -15.52 -31.59 25.64
C SER A 126 -14.53 -30.42 25.76
N LEU A 127 -14.69 -29.56 26.74
CA LEU A 127 -13.76 -28.47 27.04
C LEU A 127 -12.51 -28.95 27.79
N GLY A 128 -12.52 -30.19 28.30
CA GLY A 128 -11.40 -30.82 28.99
C GLY A 128 -11.32 -30.49 30.48
N VAL A 129 -12.45 -30.12 31.10
CA VAL A 129 -12.58 -29.87 32.52
C VAL A 129 -12.87 -31.21 33.22
N GLU A 130 -12.10 -31.55 34.25
CA GLU A 130 -12.28 -32.73 35.09
C GLU A 130 -12.94 -32.30 36.41
N GLY A 131 -13.99 -33.01 36.82
CA GLY A 131 -14.68 -32.75 38.09
C GLY A 131 -15.96 -31.92 37.96
N SER A 132 -16.56 -31.57 39.10
CA SER A 132 -17.77 -30.74 39.21
C SER A 132 -17.41 -29.37 39.76
N GLY A 133 -17.85 -28.31 39.08
CA GLY A 133 -17.63 -26.94 39.52
C GLY A 133 -18.85 -26.06 39.26
N THR A 134 -18.87 -24.89 39.86
CA THR A 134 -19.86 -23.85 39.57
C THR A 134 -19.21 -22.81 38.66
N TYR A 135 -19.85 -22.53 37.54
CA TYR A 135 -19.30 -21.65 36.53
C TYR A 135 -20.22 -20.42 36.34
N VAL A 136 -19.63 -19.32 35.96
CA VAL A 136 -20.33 -18.10 35.58
C VAL A 136 -20.01 -17.74 34.15
N LEU A 137 -21.03 -17.25 33.43
CA LEU A 137 -20.90 -16.75 32.08
C LEU A 137 -21.01 -15.23 32.11
N LEU A 138 -19.95 -14.53 31.70
CA LEU A 138 -19.87 -13.11 31.65
C LEU A 138 -19.90 -12.67 30.19
N PRO A 139 -20.90 -11.85 29.78
CA PRO A 139 -20.93 -11.33 28.42
C PRO A 139 -19.80 -10.33 28.18
N LEU A 140 -19.14 -10.45 27.03
CA LEU A 140 -18.06 -9.56 26.62
C LEU A 140 -18.60 -8.51 25.65
N TYR A 141 -18.96 -7.35 26.18
CA TYR A 141 -19.52 -6.27 25.39
C TYR A 141 -18.82 -4.93 25.66
N SER A 142 -18.82 -4.06 24.67
CA SER A 142 -18.39 -2.67 24.81
C SER A 142 -19.39 -1.76 24.08
N ASN A 143 -20.05 -0.89 24.81
CA ASN A 143 -21.20 -0.12 24.36
C ASN A 143 -22.31 -1.06 23.81
N GLU A 144 -22.70 -0.92 22.55
CA GLU A 144 -23.74 -1.68 21.88
C GLU A 144 -23.21 -2.91 21.13
N ILE A 145 -21.93 -3.26 21.32
CA ILE A 145 -21.27 -4.33 20.58
C ILE A 145 -20.95 -5.50 21.52
N LEU A 146 -21.54 -6.66 21.22
CA LEU A 146 -21.25 -7.93 21.89
C LEU A 146 -20.22 -8.71 21.10
N TYR A 147 -19.07 -8.99 21.71
CA TYR A 147 -17.98 -9.74 21.09
C TYR A 147 -18.08 -11.24 21.32
N GLY A 148 -18.62 -11.66 22.48
CA GLY A 148 -18.71 -13.04 22.89
C GLY A 148 -18.97 -13.20 24.37
N VAL A 149 -18.45 -14.27 24.97
CA VAL A 149 -18.63 -14.59 26.39
C VAL A 149 -17.33 -15.11 27.01
N LEU A 150 -17.12 -14.79 28.27
CA LEU A 150 -16.15 -15.41 29.17
C LEU A 150 -16.88 -16.39 30.06
N LEU A 151 -16.49 -17.67 30.03
CA LEU A 151 -16.93 -18.72 30.95
C LEU A 151 -15.78 -18.99 31.92
N CYS A 152 -16.01 -18.88 33.19
CA CYS A 152 -14.99 -19.15 34.20
C CYS A 152 -15.58 -19.69 35.50
N ASP A 153 -14.72 -20.22 36.39
CA ASP A 153 -15.13 -20.65 37.71
C ASP A 153 -15.76 -19.53 38.52
N LEU A 154 -16.83 -19.83 39.24
CA LEU A 154 -17.48 -18.91 40.16
C LEU A 154 -16.73 -18.94 41.52
N THR A 155 -15.76 -18.05 41.66
CA THR A 155 -15.01 -17.84 42.88
C THR A 155 -15.56 -16.66 43.69
N GLU A 156 -15.14 -16.48 44.95
CA GLU A 156 -15.48 -15.29 45.72
C GLU A 156 -14.92 -14.03 45.08
N GLY A 157 -13.70 -14.11 44.48
CA GLY A 157 -13.11 -13.05 43.73
C GLY A 157 -13.94 -12.62 42.52
N VAL A 158 -14.53 -13.56 41.78
CA VAL A 158 -15.41 -13.31 40.64
C VAL A 158 -16.77 -12.76 41.08
N LEU A 159 -17.34 -13.27 42.19
CA LEU A 159 -18.58 -12.72 42.74
C LEU A 159 -18.48 -11.24 43.08
N VAL A 160 -17.35 -10.81 43.65
CA VAL A 160 -17.12 -9.42 44.04
C VAL A 160 -16.70 -8.55 42.87
N ASN A 161 -15.92 -9.06 41.91
CA ASN A 161 -15.27 -8.27 40.85
C ASN A 161 -15.71 -8.67 39.43
N GLY A 162 -16.74 -9.50 39.26
CA GLY A 162 -17.12 -10.06 37.96
C GLY A 162 -17.50 -9.01 36.92
N GLU A 163 -18.21 -7.94 37.32
CA GLU A 163 -18.53 -6.81 36.42
C GLU A 163 -17.26 -6.10 35.94
N PHE A 164 -16.34 -5.82 36.87
CA PHE A 164 -15.04 -5.24 36.51
C PHE A 164 -14.26 -6.14 35.58
N LEU A 165 -14.18 -7.47 35.88
CA LEU A 165 -13.53 -8.45 35.03
C LEU A 165 -14.13 -8.47 33.63
N GLY A 166 -15.44 -8.56 33.49
CA GLY A 166 -16.16 -8.56 32.22
C GLY A 166 -15.86 -7.33 31.39
N ASN A 167 -15.87 -6.16 32.02
CA ASN A 167 -15.58 -4.89 31.36
C ASN A 167 -14.13 -4.80 30.86
N GLN A 168 -13.16 -5.27 31.67
CA GLN A 168 -11.75 -5.23 31.27
C GLN A 168 -11.44 -6.25 30.15
N VAL A 169 -11.99 -7.46 30.23
CA VAL A 169 -11.84 -8.46 29.16
C VAL A 169 -12.51 -7.98 27.87
N SER A 170 -13.69 -7.37 27.99
CA SER A 170 -14.37 -6.77 26.83
C SER A 170 -13.53 -5.67 26.15
N ALA A 171 -12.91 -4.80 26.96
CA ALA A 171 -12.00 -3.77 26.45
C ALA A 171 -10.76 -4.38 25.76
N ALA A 172 -10.20 -5.45 26.33
CA ALA A 172 -9.08 -6.17 25.73
C ALA A 172 -9.46 -6.81 24.39
N VAL A 173 -10.60 -7.50 24.34
CA VAL A 173 -11.12 -8.13 23.11
C VAL A 173 -11.39 -7.08 22.04
N LYS A 174 -12.00 -5.96 22.41
CA LYS A 174 -12.19 -4.83 21.50
C LYS A 174 -10.87 -4.33 20.92
N MET A 175 -9.85 -4.15 21.77
CA MET A 175 -8.54 -3.68 21.34
C MET A 175 -7.89 -4.65 20.36
N ILE A 176 -7.91 -5.94 20.64
CA ILE A 176 -7.39 -6.98 19.73
C ILE A 176 -8.11 -6.95 18.38
N ASN A 177 -9.45 -6.82 18.37
CA ASN A 177 -10.21 -6.75 17.14
C ASN A 177 -9.88 -5.48 16.34
N LEU A 178 -9.74 -4.33 16.99
CA LEU A 178 -9.33 -3.08 16.33
C LEU A 178 -7.94 -3.21 15.71
N LEU A 179 -6.98 -3.82 16.41
CA LEU A 179 -5.64 -4.05 15.87
C LEU A 179 -5.68 -4.96 14.64
N LYS A 180 -6.42 -6.07 14.69
CA LYS A 180 -6.62 -6.98 13.53
C LYS A 180 -7.21 -6.26 12.33
N THR A 181 -8.28 -5.51 12.55
CA THR A 181 -8.95 -4.76 11.48
C THR A 181 -8.01 -3.70 10.88
N ASN A 182 -7.24 -3.00 11.72
CA ASN A 182 -6.26 -2.03 11.25
C ASN A 182 -5.16 -2.68 10.40
N GLU A 183 -4.62 -3.82 10.82
CA GLU A 183 -3.62 -4.56 10.04
C GLU A 183 -4.17 -4.98 8.67
N GLU A 184 -5.41 -5.47 8.61
CA GLU A 184 -6.08 -5.83 7.35
C GLU A 184 -6.31 -4.61 6.44
N ILE A 185 -6.76 -3.48 7.01
CA ILE A 185 -6.98 -2.23 6.27
C ILE A 185 -5.64 -1.71 5.72
N MET A 186 -4.60 -1.67 6.53
CA MET A 186 -3.27 -1.24 6.11
C MET A 186 -2.74 -2.08 4.95
N LYS A 187 -2.87 -3.40 5.03
CA LYS A 187 -2.46 -4.30 3.96
C LYS A 187 -3.23 -4.03 2.65
N ARG A 188 -4.56 -3.87 2.71
CA ARG A 188 -5.38 -3.54 1.53
C ARG A 188 -5.02 -2.17 0.95
N LEU A 189 -4.69 -1.21 1.79
CA LEU A 189 -4.26 0.12 1.38
C LEU A 189 -2.93 0.06 0.62
N GLU A 190 -1.95 -0.68 1.13
CA GLU A 190 -0.65 -0.90 0.47
C GLU A 190 -0.81 -1.56 -0.90
N GLU A 191 -1.63 -2.61 -1.00
CA GLU A 191 -1.93 -3.29 -2.26
C GLU A 191 -2.60 -2.32 -3.27
N SER A 192 -3.57 -1.51 -2.81
CA SER A 192 -4.26 -0.53 -3.65
C SER A 192 -3.32 0.59 -4.13
N MET A 193 -2.44 1.08 -3.26
CA MET A 193 -1.43 2.08 -3.61
C MET A 193 -0.45 1.56 -4.66
N ALA A 194 0.00 0.31 -4.55
CA ALA A 194 0.88 -0.31 -5.54
C ALA A 194 0.22 -0.42 -6.94
N ILE A 195 -1.07 -0.79 -6.98
CA ILE A 195 -1.85 -0.83 -8.22
C ILE A 195 -1.99 0.57 -8.83
N LEU A 196 -2.35 1.57 -8.02
CA LEU A 196 -2.47 2.96 -8.48
C LEU A 196 -1.16 3.50 -9.04
N GLN A 197 -0.04 3.22 -8.38
CA GLN A 197 1.27 3.65 -8.84
C GLN A 197 1.64 3.00 -10.19
N LYS A 198 1.38 1.70 -10.34
CA LYS A 198 1.59 0.99 -11.62
C LYS A 198 0.74 1.57 -12.75
N ASN A 199 -0.55 1.85 -12.47
CA ASN A 199 -1.45 2.44 -13.45
C ASN A 199 -1.01 3.87 -13.85
N ASN A 200 -0.54 4.68 -12.89
CA ASN A 200 -0.03 6.01 -13.17
C ASN A 200 1.21 5.98 -14.07
N ILE A 201 2.15 5.06 -13.84
CA ILE A 201 3.33 4.88 -14.71
C ILE A 201 2.89 4.46 -16.11
N MET A 202 1.93 3.54 -16.21
CA MET A 202 1.41 3.06 -17.49
C MET A 202 0.71 4.19 -18.26
N LEU A 203 -0.11 5.00 -17.59
CA LEU A 203 -0.79 6.15 -18.18
C LEU A 203 0.22 7.22 -18.62
N ASP A 204 1.25 7.52 -17.85
CA ASP A 204 2.30 8.45 -18.21
C ASP A 204 3.07 7.98 -19.46
N ASN A 205 3.39 6.67 -19.53
CA ASN A 205 4.04 6.09 -20.70
C ASN A 205 3.14 6.15 -21.94
N LEU A 206 1.86 5.80 -21.85
CA LEU A 206 0.90 5.92 -22.96
C LEU A 206 0.72 7.37 -23.40
N SER A 207 0.73 8.31 -22.45
CA SER A 207 0.66 9.75 -22.72
C SER A 207 1.91 10.32 -23.41
N LYS A 208 3.02 9.56 -23.51
CA LYS A 208 4.29 9.96 -24.12
C LYS A 208 4.52 9.36 -25.51
N GLN A 209 3.61 8.53 -26.00
CA GLN A 209 3.67 7.94 -27.32
C GLN A 209 2.70 8.62 -28.30
N ASP A 210 3.05 8.65 -29.58
CA ASP A 210 2.15 9.05 -30.67
C ASP A 210 1.25 7.87 -31.05
N PRO A 211 -0.08 8.01 -31.01
CA PRO A 211 -1.00 6.90 -31.21
C PRO A 211 -0.98 6.33 -32.63
N LEU A 212 -0.53 7.09 -33.63
CA LEU A 212 -0.46 6.61 -35.00
C LEU A 212 0.81 5.80 -35.27
N THR A 213 1.95 6.34 -34.86
CA THR A 213 3.27 5.80 -35.21
C THR A 213 3.89 4.93 -34.10
N GLY A 214 3.37 5.00 -32.88
CA GLY A 214 3.91 4.27 -31.73
C GLY A 214 5.23 4.82 -31.16
N ILE A 215 5.89 5.76 -31.86
CA ILE A 215 7.11 6.42 -31.37
C ILE A 215 6.78 7.47 -30.30
N MET A 216 7.79 8.11 -29.71
CA MET A 216 7.56 9.18 -28.76
C MET A 216 6.77 10.33 -29.41
N ASN A 217 5.75 10.85 -28.71
CA ASN A 217 5.14 12.11 -29.07
C ASN A 217 6.03 13.28 -28.62
N ARG A 218 5.61 14.50 -28.92
CA ARG A 218 6.34 15.73 -28.53
C ARG A 218 6.74 15.73 -27.06
N ARG A 219 5.82 15.39 -26.15
CA ARG A 219 6.08 15.39 -24.71
C ARG A 219 7.11 14.30 -24.33
N GLY A 220 6.91 13.08 -24.82
CA GLY A 220 7.82 11.96 -24.58
C GLY A 220 9.24 12.25 -25.07
N PHE A 221 9.36 12.80 -26.30
CA PHE A 221 10.64 13.19 -26.88
C PHE A 221 11.37 14.24 -26.03
N PHE A 222 10.68 15.33 -25.63
CA PHE A 222 11.28 16.36 -24.79
C PHE A 222 11.73 15.81 -23.43
N ASP A 223 10.89 15.04 -22.75
CA ASP A 223 11.20 14.48 -21.44
C ASP A 223 12.43 13.56 -21.51
N ARG A 224 12.47 12.67 -22.51
CA ARG A 224 13.57 11.71 -22.66
C ARG A 224 14.85 12.40 -23.15
N SER A 225 14.74 13.38 -24.04
CA SER A 225 15.88 14.19 -24.47
C SER A 225 16.58 14.88 -23.30
N LEU A 226 15.82 15.47 -22.37
CA LEU A 226 16.40 16.15 -21.21
C LEU A 226 17.12 15.17 -20.26
N GLN A 227 16.65 13.94 -20.17
CA GLN A 227 17.35 12.90 -19.40
C GLN A 227 18.68 12.52 -20.08
N LEU A 228 18.64 12.24 -21.39
CA LEU A 228 19.84 11.88 -22.17
C LEU A 228 20.87 13.01 -22.17
N LEU A 229 20.44 14.28 -22.27
CA LEU A 229 21.36 15.40 -22.22
C LEU A 229 22.13 15.50 -20.90
N LYS A 230 21.51 15.19 -19.77
CA LYS A 230 22.21 15.12 -18.48
C LYS A 230 23.27 14.00 -18.49
N GLU A 231 22.90 12.81 -19.00
CA GLU A 231 23.83 11.70 -19.15
C GLU A 231 25.00 12.05 -20.06
N CYS A 232 24.74 12.78 -21.18
CA CYS A 232 25.76 13.25 -22.09
C CYS A 232 26.72 14.28 -21.46
N GLU A 233 26.20 15.21 -20.67
CA GLU A 233 27.00 16.20 -19.97
C GLU A 233 27.95 15.54 -18.96
N GLU A 234 27.45 14.57 -18.17
CA GLU A 234 28.25 13.82 -17.22
C GLU A 234 29.34 12.95 -17.90
N GLN A 235 29.02 12.36 -19.06
CA GLN A 235 29.90 11.46 -19.81
C GLN A 235 30.74 12.17 -20.88
N LYS A 236 30.56 13.48 -21.06
CA LYS A 236 31.21 14.31 -22.10
C LYS A 236 30.94 13.79 -23.53
N ARG A 237 29.74 13.31 -23.78
CA ARG A 237 29.28 12.86 -25.09
C ARG A 237 28.64 14.02 -25.85
N THR A 238 28.75 13.99 -27.17
CA THR A 238 28.07 14.96 -28.03
C THR A 238 26.62 14.54 -28.31
N ALA A 239 25.76 15.49 -28.59
CA ALA A 239 24.37 15.26 -28.94
C ALA A 239 23.97 16.20 -30.09
N THR A 240 23.35 15.65 -31.11
CA THR A 240 22.89 16.39 -32.31
C THR A 240 21.39 16.18 -32.50
N VAL A 241 20.64 17.25 -32.71
CA VAL A 241 19.24 17.21 -33.09
C VAL A 241 19.11 17.19 -34.60
N PHE A 242 18.28 16.29 -35.11
CA PHE A 242 17.78 16.31 -36.47
C PHE A 242 16.29 16.64 -36.45
N TYR A 243 15.88 17.64 -37.21
CA TYR A 243 14.49 17.94 -37.47
C TYR A 243 14.14 17.39 -38.85
N ALA A 244 13.09 16.59 -38.93
CA ALA A 244 12.66 15.91 -40.13
C ALA A 244 11.22 16.28 -40.47
N ASP A 245 10.91 16.45 -41.72
CA ASP A 245 9.55 16.73 -42.16
C ASP A 245 9.26 15.92 -43.43
N MET A 246 8.09 15.26 -43.43
CA MET A 246 7.65 14.44 -44.54
C MET A 246 7.39 15.29 -45.78
N ASN A 247 7.96 14.88 -46.90
CA ASN A 247 7.71 15.54 -48.20
C ASN A 247 6.36 15.09 -48.78
N SER A 248 5.58 16.06 -49.22
CA SER A 248 4.37 15.82 -50.03
C SER A 248 3.23 15.05 -49.36
N LEU A 249 3.12 15.04 -48.02
CA LEU A 249 2.04 14.37 -47.31
C LEU A 249 0.67 14.79 -47.84
N LYS A 250 0.45 16.10 -48.04
CA LYS A 250 -0.82 16.59 -48.56
C LYS A 250 -1.15 16.01 -49.93
N ILE A 251 -0.18 15.88 -50.83
CA ILE A 251 -0.38 15.30 -52.15
C ILE A 251 -0.75 13.82 -52.07
N ILE A 252 -0.12 13.08 -51.15
CA ILE A 252 -0.43 11.67 -50.91
C ILE A 252 -1.86 11.56 -50.39
N ASN A 253 -2.23 12.33 -49.38
CA ASN A 253 -3.59 12.32 -48.83
C ASN A 253 -4.65 12.68 -49.89
N ASP A 254 -4.44 13.76 -50.64
CA ASP A 254 -5.41 14.23 -51.61
C ASP A 254 -5.57 13.26 -52.81
N ARG A 255 -4.52 12.51 -53.16
CA ARG A 255 -4.51 11.65 -54.35
C ARG A 255 -4.82 10.18 -54.03
N TYR A 256 -4.40 9.70 -52.86
CA TYR A 256 -4.44 8.28 -52.50
C TYR A 256 -5.23 7.99 -51.22
N GLY A 257 -5.67 9.02 -50.49
CA GLY A 257 -6.44 8.91 -49.26
C GLY A 257 -5.59 8.99 -47.98
N HIS A 258 -6.26 9.23 -46.87
CA HIS A 258 -5.62 9.39 -45.55
C HIS A 258 -4.93 8.14 -45.06
N ASP A 259 -5.43 6.94 -45.37
CA ASP A 259 -4.80 5.67 -44.98
C ASP A 259 -3.39 5.54 -45.57
N GLU A 260 -3.16 6.04 -46.80
CA GLU A 260 -1.84 6.05 -47.44
C GLU A 260 -0.91 7.12 -46.80
N GLY A 261 -1.48 8.23 -46.37
CA GLY A 261 -0.75 9.22 -45.57
C GLY A 261 -0.32 8.65 -44.22
N ASP A 262 -1.21 7.96 -43.53
CA ASP A 262 -0.95 7.30 -42.27
C ASP A 262 0.10 6.19 -42.38
N PHE A 263 0.03 5.40 -43.48
CA PHE A 263 1.05 4.41 -43.81
C PHE A 263 2.42 5.10 -44.01
N SER A 264 2.46 6.18 -44.73
CA SER A 264 3.72 6.93 -44.99
C SER A 264 4.31 7.51 -43.71
N LEU A 265 3.44 8.04 -42.81
CA LEU A 265 3.88 8.57 -41.53
C LEU A 265 4.46 7.46 -40.63
N LYS A 266 3.82 6.26 -40.57
CA LYS A 266 4.36 5.09 -39.85
C LYS A 266 5.71 4.69 -40.41
N THR A 267 5.81 4.56 -41.74
CA THR A 267 7.05 4.21 -42.42
C THR A 267 8.20 5.16 -42.09
N ILE A 268 7.95 6.45 -42.01
CA ILE A 268 8.97 7.42 -41.59
C ILE A 268 9.43 7.17 -40.19
N GLY A 269 8.50 6.95 -39.26
CA GLY A 269 8.83 6.60 -37.87
C GLY A 269 9.73 5.37 -37.76
N ASP A 270 9.37 4.30 -38.48
CA ASP A 270 10.12 3.04 -38.49
C ASP A 270 11.54 3.22 -39.05
N ILE A 271 11.68 3.89 -40.20
CA ILE A 271 13.00 4.12 -40.82
C ILE A 271 13.87 5.01 -39.93
N LEU A 272 13.31 6.06 -39.31
CA LEU A 272 14.07 6.92 -38.40
C LEU A 272 14.54 6.16 -37.16
N ILE A 273 13.68 5.30 -36.57
CA ILE A 273 14.07 4.45 -35.43
C ILE A 273 15.21 3.52 -35.83
N GLU A 274 15.11 2.86 -36.98
CA GLU A 274 16.14 1.94 -37.47
C GLU A 274 17.48 2.66 -37.73
N SER A 275 17.40 3.87 -38.30
CA SER A 275 18.60 4.68 -38.59
C SER A 275 19.28 5.22 -37.32
N VAL A 276 18.50 5.61 -36.31
CA VAL A 276 19.04 6.12 -35.03
C VAL A 276 19.57 4.97 -34.17
N GLY A 277 18.90 3.81 -34.19
CA GLY A 277 19.27 2.64 -33.41
C GLY A 277 19.38 2.94 -31.92
N ASP A 278 20.38 2.32 -31.26
CA ASP A 278 20.63 2.51 -29.81
C ASP A 278 21.32 3.83 -29.46
N ASN A 279 21.75 4.60 -30.48
CA ASN A 279 22.52 5.83 -30.30
C ASN A 279 21.64 7.08 -30.14
N GLY A 280 20.37 6.94 -29.89
CA GLY A 280 19.51 8.12 -29.73
C GLY A 280 18.04 7.80 -29.56
N ILE A 281 17.21 8.78 -29.83
CA ILE A 281 15.76 8.69 -29.73
C ILE A 281 15.05 9.42 -30.87
N VAL A 282 13.84 8.97 -31.18
CA VAL A 282 12.97 9.52 -32.23
C VAL A 282 11.63 9.90 -31.65
N GLY A 283 11.10 11.05 -32.05
CA GLY A 283 9.76 11.48 -31.67
C GLY A 283 9.04 12.19 -32.82
N ARG A 284 7.72 12.05 -32.89
CA ARG A 284 6.83 12.81 -33.75
C ARG A 284 6.36 14.05 -33.02
N ILE A 285 6.73 15.21 -33.53
CA ILE A 285 6.55 16.51 -32.87
C ILE A 285 5.28 17.24 -33.37
N GLY A 286 4.91 17.01 -34.62
CA GLY A 286 3.75 17.58 -35.28
C GLY A 286 3.07 16.61 -36.23
N GLY A 287 2.22 17.08 -37.13
CA GLY A 287 1.50 16.24 -38.09
C GLY A 287 2.41 15.41 -38.99
N ASP A 288 3.36 16.05 -39.65
CA ASP A 288 4.38 15.49 -40.56
C ASP A 288 5.81 15.73 -40.11
N GLU A 289 5.99 16.25 -38.87
CA GLU A 289 7.26 16.66 -38.28
C GLU A 289 7.79 15.64 -37.29
N TYR A 290 9.06 15.29 -37.42
CA TYR A 290 9.79 14.36 -36.53
C TYR A 290 11.06 15.03 -36.01
N CYS A 291 11.49 14.59 -34.85
CA CYS A 291 12.80 14.94 -34.30
C CYS A 291 13.55 13.70 -33.89
N CYS A 292 14.85 13.65 -34.17
CA CYS A 292 15.78 12.69 -33.66
C CYS A 292 16.81 13.41 -32.78
N LEU A 293 17.17 12.82 -31.65
CA LEU A 293 18.34 13.20 -30.87
C LEU A 293 19.35 12.06 -30.99
N VAL A 294 20.46 12.32 -31.67
CA VAL A 294 21.51 11.32 -31.96
C VAL A 294 22.76 11.67 -31.17
N LEU A 295 23.36 10.69 -30.53
CA LEU A 295 24.53 10.85 -29.67
C LEU A 295 25.79 10.50 -30.44
N ASP A 296 26.93 11.07 -29.99
CA ASP A 296 28.29 10.77 -30.47
C ASP A 296 28.57 11.14 -31.93
N LEU A 297 27.80 12.05 -32.49
CA LEU A 297 28.19 12.71 -33.76
C LEU A 297 29.13 13.86 -33.41
N ASN A 298 30.43 13.66 -33.57
CA ASN A 298 31.45 14.55 -33.01
C ASN A 298 31.71 15.81 -33.80
N ASP A 299 31.33 15.82 -35.10
CA ASP A 299 31.54 16.95 -36.01
C ASP A 299 30.40 17.09 -37.05
N ALA A 300 30.49 18.08 -37.90
CA ALA A 300 29.51 18.34 -38.92
C ALA A 300 29.50 17.25 -40.01
N ASP A 301 30.65 16.69 -40.33
CA ASP A 301 30.78 15.66 -41.38
C ASP A 301 30.06 14.37 -40.91
N ALA A 302 30.19 13.98 -39.63
CA ALA A 302 29.46 12.86 -39.03
C ALA A 302 27.94 13.09 -39.09
N ALA A 303 27.47 14.31 -38.85
CA ALA A 303 26.06 14.64 -38.94
C ALA A 303 25.54 14.61 -40.39
N GLU A 304 26.34 15.03 -41.37
CA GLU A 304 26.02 14.93 -42.80
C GLU A 304 25.97 13.45 -43.23
N THR A 305 26.99 12.65 -42.84
CA THR A 305 27.00 11.22 -43.12
C THR A 305 25.76 10.50 -42.57
N PHE A 306 25.38 10.80 -41.34
CA PHE A 306 24.13 10.26 -40.76
C PHE A 306 22.91 10.65 -41.60
N ALA A 307 22.80 11.90 -42.01
CA ALA A 307 21.70 12.36 -42.88
C ALA A 307 21.65 11.62 -44.21
N GLU A 308 22.82 11.37 -44.84
CA GLU A 308 22.93 10.60 -46.08
C GLU A 308 22.51 9.13 -45.89
N GLU A 309 22.89 8.52 -44.77
CA GLU A 309 22.44 7.14 -44.38
C GLU A 309 20.92 7.06 -44.24
N VAL A 310 20.31 8.05 -43.58
CA VAL A 310 18.84 8.16 -43.49
C VAL A 310 18.22 8.27 -44.87
N TYR A 311 18.73 9.17 -45.75
CA TYR A 311 18.21 9.28 -47.12
C TYR A 311 18.36 7.98 -47.91
N SER A 312 19.48 7.30 -47.81
CA SER A 312 19.71 5.99 -48.43
C SER A 312 18.71 4.93 -47.95
N SER A 313 18.35 4.95 -46.66
CA SER A 313 17.33 4.07 -46.11
C SER A 313 15.95 4.30 -46.72
N PHE A 314 15.56 5.56 -46.93
CA PHE A 314 14.33 5.88 -47.67
C PHE A 314 14.39 5.46 -49.14
N GLU A 315 15.52 5.61 -49.83
CA GLU A 315 15.69 5.13 -51.19
C GLU A 315 15.53 3.62 -51.30
N LYS A 316 16.20 2.85 -50.44
CA LYS A 316 16.08 1.41 -50.37
C LYS A 316 14.65 0.96 -50.08
N PHE A 317 13.95 1.63 -49.16
CA PHE A 317 12.54 1.35 -48.90
C PHE A 317 11.69 1.55 -50.16
N ASN A 318 11.85 2.70 -50.85
CA ASN A 318 11.08 3.04 -52.05
C ASN A 318 11.36 2.12 -53.24
N GLU A 319 12.56 1.50 -53.34
CA GLU A 319 12.90 0.50 -54.36
C GLU A 319 12.12 -0.82 -54.20
N HIS A 320 11.77 -1.17 -52.96
CA HIS A 320 11.08 -2.42 -52.63
C HIS A 320 9.60 -2.22 -52.31
N CYS A 321 9.11 -0.99 -52.33
CA CYS A 321 7.74 -0.65 -52.01
C CYS A 321 6.90 -0.45 -53.29
N ASP A 322 5.85 -1.24 -53.46
CA ASP A 322 4.94 -1.22 -54.62
C ASP A 322 3.93 -0.05 -54.61
N LYS A 323 4.20 1.01 -53.83
CA LYS A 323 3.32 2.18 -53.78
C LYS A 323 3.54 3.12 -54.99
N PRO A 324 2.47 3.75 -55.49
CA PRO A 324 2.55 4.66 -56.68
C PRO A 324 3.17 6.02 -56.34
N TYR A 325 3.71 6.19 -55.13
CA TYR A 325 4.37 7.40 -54.64
C TYR A 325 5.62 7.01 -53.86
N LYS A 326 6.50 8.00 -53.62
CA LYS A 326 7.70 7.80 -52.79
C LYS A 326 7.52 8.42 -51.43
N VAL A 327 7.89 7.68 -50.38
CA VAL A 327 8.01 8.21 -49.02
C VAL A 327 9.39 8.85 -48.88
N SER A 328 9.47 10.10 -48.46
CA SER A 328 10.72 10.80 -48.28
C SER A 328 10.61 11.89 -47.22
N VAL A 329 11.72 12.25 -46.63
CA VAL A 329 11.83 13.37 -45.68
C VAL A 329 12.84 14.39 -46.15
N SER A 330 12.75 15.58 -45.58
CA SER A 330 13.81 16.58 -45.60
C SER A 330 14.38 16.64 -44.17
N LEU A 331 15.69 16.76 -44.00
CA LEU A 331 16.37 16.80 -42.71
C LEU A 331 17.14 18.11 -42.56
N GLY A 332 17.09 18.67 -41.36
CA GLY A 332 18.02 19.72 -40.92
C GLY A 332 18.62 19.28 -39.58
N ASN A 333 19.84 19.67 -39.28
CA ASN A 333 20.53 19.26 -38.07
C ASN A 333 21.18 20.42 -37.32
N CYS A 334 21.33 20.28 -36.00
CA CYS A 334 22.09 21.20 -35.17
C CYS A 334 22.67 20.45 -33.97
N GLN A 335 23.98 20.63 -33.73
CA GLN A 335 24.64 20.11 -32.55
C GLN A 335 24.22 20.91 -31.32
N ILE A 336 23.97 20.22 -30.19
CA ILE A 336 23.61 20.84 -28.91
C ILE A 336 24.88 21.36 -28.24
N VAL A 337 24.84 22.62 -27.84
CA VAL A 337 25.92 23.32 -27.15
C VAL A 337 25.66 23.38 -25.63
N GLU A 338 24.41 23.65 -25.26
CA GLU A 338 24.00 23.68 -23.83
C GLU A 338 23.10 22.49 -23.52
N TYR A 339 23.53 21.64 -22.58
CA TYR A 339 22.83 20.40 -22.22
C TYR A 339 21.69 20.64 -21.23
N ASN A 340 20.76 21.52 -21.62
CA ASN A 340 19.59 21.89 -20.84
C ASN A 340 18.38 22.13 -21.76
N LYS A 341 17.22 22.42 -21.14
CA LYS A 341 15.97 22.65 -21.87
C LYS A 341 16.08 23.76 -22.92
N LYS A 342 16.80 24.86 -22.59
CA LYS A 342 16.97 26.00 -23.49
C LYS A 342 17.85 25.63 -24.67
N GLY A 343 18.96 24.92 -24.42
CA GLY A 343 19.87 24.46 -25.47
C GLY A 343 19.19 23.48 -26.43
N LEU A 344 18.38 22.53 -25.89
CA LEU A 344 17.57 21.64 -26.75
C LEU A 344 16.61 22.43 -27.63
N GLN A 345 15.87 23.39 -27.07
CA GLN A 345 14.93 24.22 -27.86
C GLN A 345 15.63 25.05 -28.92
N ASN A 346 16.77 25.65 -28.60
CA ASN A 346 17.58 26.40 -29.53
C ASN A 346 18.07 25.52 -30.70
N ALA A 347 18.63 24.33 -30.37
CA ALA A 347 19.09 23.38 -31.38
C ALA A 347 17.96 22.89 -32.28
N MET A 348 16.76 22.63 -31.73
CA MET A 348 15.59 22.29 -32.55
C MET A 348 15.18 23.43 -33.50
N THR A 349 15.18 24.69 -33.04
CA THR A 349 14.87 25.83 -33.89
C THR A 349 15.89 25.99 -35.00
N MET A 350 17.18 25.87 -34.71
CA MET A 350 18.23 25.95 -35.72
C MET A 350 18.19 24.80 -36.74
N ALA A 351 17.83 23.58 -36.26
CA ALA A 351 17.65 22.42 -37.12
C ALA A 351 16.43 22.63 -38.07
N ASP A 352 15.35 23.20 -37.58
CA ASP A 352 14.17 23.54 -38.41
C ASP A 352 14.48 24.63 -39.46
N GLU A 353 15.23 25.68 -39.08
CA GLU A 353 15.72 26.70 -40.04
C GLU A 353 16.55 26.07 -41.17
N LYS A 354 17.48 25.18 -40.85
CA LYS A 354 18.25 24.46 -41.88
C LYS A 354 17.37 23.55 -42.75
N LEU A 355 16.42 22.86 -42.13
CA LEU A 355 15.42 22.07 -42.87
C LEU A 355 14.68 22.92 -43.90
N TYR A 356 14.24 24.12 -43.52
CA TYR A 356 13.56 25.04 -44.42
C TYR A 356 14.43 25.41 -45.63
N GLU A 357 15.72 25.64 -45.42
CA GLU A 357 16.66 25.92 -46.52
C GLU A 357 16.77 24.71 -47.47
N VAL A 358 16.94 23.50 -46.95
CA VAL A 358 16.99 22.25 -47.73
C VAL A 358 15.73 22.09 -48.60
N LYS A 359 14.54 22.32 -48.02
CA LYS A 359 13.27 22.28 -48.76
C LYS A 359 13.21 23.29 -49.88
N LYS A 360 13.75 24.48 -49.70
CA LYS A 360 13.77 25.53 -50.70
C LYS A 360 14.67 25.22 -51.90
N TYR A 361 15.81 24.57 -51.65
CA TYR A 361 16.73 24.13 -52.73
C TYR A 361 16.11 22.94 -53.49
N ARG A 362 15.56 21.94 -52.85
CA ARG A 362 14.90 20.77 -53.48
C ARG A 362 13.69 21.15 -54.32
N LYS A 363 12.88 22.14 -53.95
CA LYS A 363 11.78 22.67 -54.79
C LYS A 363 12.26 23.30 -56.08
N LYS A 364 13.46 23.92 -56.12
CA LYS A 364 14.04 24.50 -57.34
C LYS A 364 14.51 23.41 -58.32
N ASP A 365 14.99 22.27 -57.82
CA ASP A 365 15.44 21.19 -58.70
C ASP A 365 14.29 20.39 -59.32
N VAL A 366 13.18 20.25 -58.64
CA VAL A 366 11.95 19.61 -59.17
C VAL A 366 11.33 20.43 -60.30
N VAL A 367 11.49 21.76 -60.30
CA VAL A 367 11.00 22.65 -61.35
C VAL A 367 11.91 22.61 -62.61
N LYS A 368 13.20 22.24 -62.48
CA LYS A 368 14.14 22.11 -63.61
C LYS A 368 13.98 20.81 -64.39
N VAL A 369 13.33 19.80 -63.90
CA VAL A 369 13.13 18.49 -64.57
C VAL A 369 11.83 18.44 -65.40
N LYS A 370 11.06 19.53 -65.45
CA LYS A 370 9.80 19.64 -66.23
C LYS A 370 9.87 20.59 -67.39
N ASN A 371 11.04 20.84 -68.00
CA ASN A 371 11.14 21.52 -69.30
C ASN A 371 11.83 20.62 -70.31
#